data_4c5bc545916cfb8a05e6c12373c32d16
#
_entry.id   4c5bc545916cfb8a05e6c12373c32d16
#
_cell.length_a   1.000
_cell.length_b   1.000
_cell.length_c   1.000
_cell.angle_alpha   90.00
_cell.angle_beta   90.00
_cell.angle_gamma   90.00
#
_symmetry.space_group_name_H-M   'P 1'
#
loop_
_entity.id
_entity.type
_entity.pdbx_description
1 polymer ?
#
loop_
_entity_poly.entity_id
_entity_poly.type
_entity_poly.pdbx_seq_one_letter_code
_entity_poly.pdbx_strand_id
1 'polypeptide(L)'
;MPLYKAPLRDMQFVLHEMLQTEQNYQDLSKYQESVNRELIDQYLEAAADFCENELAPINQNGDQEGCHLNQGVVTTPKGFKEAYQKYAELGFTSLTADPEYGGQGLPTLLRIAISEMLCGSNWAWAMYPGLSHGAMRTIEHHGTEQQKQKFLTKLISGAWTGTMCLTESHAGSDLGLIRTKAEPNPDGSYSITGEKIFISAGEHDLSENIIHIVLARLPQAPTGTKGISLFIVPKFNVSDDGQVLDRNKVVCSAIEHKMGIHGNATCVLNFDGAKGYLIGPENRGLNCMFTFMNTARIGTAVQGLAASEISFQGALSYAKERLAMRSLSGPKYPDKNADPIIVHPAVRSMLMTQKAFSEGGRALAYFLAQHVDIVESSNDQEQQKHSDELLAFLTPIAKAFLTESGNESAKHGVQVFGGHGFIVEHGMEQIVRDARISTLYEGTTEIQSLDLLARKVLKSEGKLLKNMTDLIDQFISQHQSNEVLKPYLEKLAELKQQWLSLTKSIAEKAKHNPEEIGAASVDYLYFSSYVVFAYLWARMAQVAHEKLESGTQEEAFYKAKLTTAKFFYQKLLHRTQSHAASIESGADAVMELDQDAFAF
;
A
#
# COMPACT_ATOMS: atom_id res chain seq x y z
N MET A 1 19.68 -13.16 2.11
CA MET A 1 18.29 -12.77 1.84
C MET A 1 17.70 -13.68 0.77
N PRO A 2 16.38 -13.96 0.78
CA PRO A 2 15.75 -14.67 -0.33
C PRO A 2 16.03 -13.99 -1.67
N LEU A 3 16.27 -14.77 -2.70
CA LEU A 3 16.42 -14.24 -4.06
C LEU A 3 15.04 -13.80 -4.55
N TYR A 4 14.86 -12.51 -4.80
CA TYR A 4 13.61 -11.98 -5.35
C TYR A 4 13.44 -12.38 -6.81
N LYS A 5 12.24 -12.81 -7.16
CA LYS A 5 11.78 -13.04 -8.52
C LYS A 5 10.43 -12.38 -8.73
N ALA A 6 10.30 -11.55 -9.76
CA ALA A 6 9.03 -10.93 -10.10
C ALA A 6 7.98 -12.01 -10.47
N PRO A 7 6.80 -12.00 -9.83
CA PRO A 7 5.76 -13.01 -10.09
C PRO A 7 4.97 -12.69 -11.38
N LEU A 8 5.66 -12.48 -12.50
CA LEU A 8 5.11 -11.95 -13.75
C LEU A 8 3.87 -12.69 -14.22
N ARG A 9 3.91 -14.04 -14.21
CA ARG A 9 2.76 -14.81 -14.68
C ARG A 9 1.49 -14.59 -13.84
N ASP A 10 1.65 -14.38 -12.53
CA ASP A 10 0.52 -14.09 -11.65
C ASP A 10 0.02 -12.64 -11.81
N MET A 11 0.94 -11.70 -12.01
CA MET A 11 0.61 -10.31 -12.33
C MET A 11 -0.18 -10.23 -13.64
N GLN A 12 0.29 -10.91 -14.69
CA GLN A 12 -0.40 -11.02 -15.99
C GLN A 12 -1.78 -11.67 -15.86
N PHE A 13 -1.94 -12.69 -15.03
CA PHE A 13 -3.25 -13.30 -14.75
C PHE A 13 -4.24 -12.30 -14.19
N VAL A 14 -3.81 -11.50 -13.20
CA VAL A 14 -4.69 -10.48 -12.61
C VAL A 14 -5.00 -9.38 -13.61
N LEU A 15 -4.00 -8.85 -14.31
CA LEU A 15 -4.16 -7.74 -15.25
C LEU A 15 -5.01 -8.13 -16.48
N HIS A 16 -4.61 -9.18 -17.17
CA HIS A 16 -5.18 -9.50 -18.49
C HIS A 16 -6.41 -10.40 -18.40
N GLU A 17 -6.45 -11.33 -17.43
CA GLU A 17 -7.50 -12.35 -17.40
C GLU A 17 -8.59 -12.03 -16.37
N MET A 18 -8.24 -11.61 -15.15
CA MET A 18 -9.21 -11.30 -14.10
C MET A 18 -9.82 -9.89 -14.25
N LEU A 19 -8.97 -8.88 -14.49
CA LEU A 19 -9.39 -7.49 -14.62
C LEU A 19 -9.71 -7.10 -16.07
N GLN A 20 -9.31 -7.90 -17.06
CA GLN A 20 -9.53 -7.65 -18.49
C GLN A 20 -9.12 -6.20 -18.86
N THR A 21 -7.92 -5.80 -18.45
CA THR A 21 -7.46 -4.42 -18.49
C THR A 21 -7.56 -3.83 -19.89
N GLU A 22 -7.14 -4.57 -20.92
CA GLU A 22 -7.16 -4.08 -22.29
C GLU A 22 -8.58 -3.75 -22.76
N GLN A 23 -9.54 -4.61 -22.41
CA GLN A 23 -10.94 -4.41 -22.79
C GLN A 23 -11.57 -3.23 -22.04
N ASN A 24 -11.36 -3.19 -20.73
CA ASN A 24 -11.94 -2.14 -19.88
C ASN A 24 -11.33 -0.75 -20.15
N TYR A 25 -10.10 -0.68 -20.69
CA TYR A 25 -9.45 0.59 -20.99
C TYR A 25 -9.75 1.12 -22.38
N GLN A 26 -10.41 0.35 -23.26
CA GLN A 26 -10.91 0.85 -24.55
C GLN A 26 -11.93 1.97 -24.39
N ASP A 27 -12.70 1.95 -23.30
CA ASP A 27 -13.71 2.98 -23.01
C ASP A 27 -13.14 4.20 -22.24
N LEU A 28 -11.86 4.16 -21.87
CA LEU A 28 -11.16 5.25 -21.18
C LEU A 28 -10.38 6.08 -22.19
N SER A 29 -10.88 7.25 -22.54
CA SER A 29 -10.34 8.10 -23.63
C SER A 29 -8.85 8.39 -23.51
N LYS A 30 -8.32 8.48 -22.29
CA LYS A 30 -6.90 8.70 -22.01
C LYS A 30 -6.02 7.52 -22.42
N TYR A 31 -6.55 6.28 -22.40
CA TYR A 31 -5.77 5.04 -22.47
C TYR A 31 -6.09 4.18 -23.70
N GLN A 32 -7.22 4.42 -24.38
CA GLN A 32 -7.75 3.54 -25.44
C GLN A 32 -6.76 3.27 -26.59
N GLU A 33 -5.88 4.24 -26.92
CA GLU A 33 -4.91 4.11 -28.02
C GLU A 33 -3.52 3.65 -27.52
N SER A 34 -3.20 3.89 -26.25
CA SER A 34 -1.86 3.69 -25.69
C SER A 34 -1.71 2.41 -24.89
N VAL A 35 -2.81 1.86 -24.30
CA VAL A 35 -2.73 0.70 -23.41
C VAL A 35 -3.17 -0.56 -24.12
N ASN A 36 -2.21 -1.46 -24.32
CA ASN A 36 -2.43 -2.80 -24.86
C ASN A 36 -1.57 -3.83 -24.11
N ARG A 37 -1.81 -5.10 -24.34
CA ARG A 37 -1.13 -6.21 -23.65
C ARG A 37 0.39 -6.14 -23.83
N GLU A 38 0.86 -5.90 -25.05
CA GLU A 38 2.28 -5.88 -25.36
C GLU A 38 3.00 -4.77 -24.59
N LEU A 39 2.43 -3.57 -24.54
CA LEU A 39 2.98 -2.46 -23.76
C LEU A 39 3.03 -2.81 -22.26
N ILE A 40 1.93 -3.34 -21.68
CA ILE A 40 1.90 -3.73 -20.27
C ILE A 40 3.01 -4.76 -19.99
N ASP A 41 3.11 -5.82 -20.78
CA ASP A 41 4.08 -6.89 -20.59
C ASP A 41 5.52 -6.37 -20.72
N GLN A 42 5.82 -5.49 -21.67
CA GLN A 42 7.14 -4.86 -21.84
C GLN A 42 7.55 -4.06 -20.60
N TYR A 43 6.65 -3.25 -20.04
CA TYR A 43 6.94 -2.50 -18.80
C TYR A 43 7.14 -3.42 -17.59
N LEU A 44 6.34 -4.48 -17.48
CA LEU A 44 6.49 -5.46 -16.40
C LEU A 44 7.83 -6.20 -16.50
N GLU A 45 8.23 -6.62 -17.70
CA GLU A 45 9.51 -7.30 -17.94
C GLU A 45 10.70 -6.38 -17.65
N ALA A 46 10.66 -5.12 -18.11
CA ALA A 46 11.70 -4.12 -17.82
C ALA A 46 11.82 -3.82 -16.32
N ALA A 47 10.68 -3.70 -15.63
CA ALA A 47 10.65 -3.48 -14.18
C ALA A 47 11.14 -4.73 -13.41
N ALA A 48 10.80 -5.93 -13.87
CA ALA A 48 11.29 -7.17 -13.29
C ALA A 48 12.83 -7.28 -13.39
N ASP A 49 13.38 -6.99 -14.56
CA ASP A 49 14.83 -6.98 -14.77
C ASP A 49 15.53 -5.99 -13.83
N PHE A 50 15.02 -4.76 -13.75
CA PHE A 50 15.55 -3.75 -12.83
C PHE A 50 15.46 -4.18 -11.36
N CYS A 51 14.31 -4.71 -10.93
CA CYS A 51 14.12 -5.15 -9.55
C CYS A 51 14.99 -6.34 -9.16
N GLU A 52 15.14 -7.33 -10.05
CA GLU A 52 15.91 -8.54 -9.80
C GLU A 52 17.42 -8.29 -9.83
N ASN A 53 17.91 -7.45 -10.76
CA ASN A 53 19.32 -7.28 -11.03
C ASN A 53 19.94 -6.03 -10.40
N GLU A 54 19.16 -4.97 -10.13
CA GLU A 54 19.68 -3.72 -9.55
C GLU A 54 19.25 -3.52 -8.09
N LEU A 55 17.99 -3.78 -7.75
CA LEU A 55 17.47 -3.46 -6.41
C LEU A 55 17.63 -4.60 -5.40
N ALA A 56 17.29 -5.83 -5.77
CA ALA A 56 17.36 -6.95 -4.84
C ALA A 56 18.80 -7.19 -4.33
N PRO A 57 19.86 -7.07 -5.15
CA PRO A 57 21.24 -7.25 -4.67
C PRO A 57 21.69 -6.25 -3.60
N ILE A 58 21.13 -5.04 -3.58
CA ILE A 58 21.52 -3.98 -2.62
C ILE A 58 20.60 -3.90 -1.39
N ASN A 59 19.57 -4.75 -1.29
CA ASN A 59 18.58 -4.68 -0.22
C ASN A 59 19.16 -5.02 1.16
N GLN A 60 19.76 -6.20 1.31
CA GLN A 60 20.33 -6.65 2.60
C GLN A 60 21.53 -5.76 3.01
N ASN A 61 22.36 -5.40 2.07
CA ASN A 61 23.47 -4.48 2.35
C ASN A 61 22.96 -3.10 2.79
N GLY A 62 21.89 -2.60 2.15
CA GLY A 62 21.24 -1.35 2.53
C GLY A 62 20.66 -1.37 3.94
N ASP A 63 20.11 -2.51 4.39
CA ASP A 63 19.64 -2.68 5.77
C ASP A 63 20.79 -2.68 6.78
N GLN A 64 21.90 -3.35 6.46
CA GLN A 64 23.07 -3.46 7.33
C GLN A 64 23.85 -2.14 7.44
N GLU A 65 24.03 -1.43 6.34
CA GLU A 65 24.74 -0.15 6.27
C GLU A 65 23.88 0.98 6.86
N GLY A 66 22.62 1.06 6.46
CA GLY A 66 21.70 2.13 6.84
C GLY A 66 22.08 3.50 6.26
N CYS A 67 21.34 4.54 6.67
CA CYS A 67 21.62 5.93 6.31
C CYS A 67 22.51 6.61 7.35
N HIS A 68 23.38 7.53 6.92
CA HIS A 68 24.28 8.27 7.79
C HIS A 68 24.03 9.78 7.70
N LEU A 69 23.80 10.42 8.87
CA LEU A 69 23.66 11.87 8.97
C LEU A 69 25.00 12.50 9.38
N ASN A 70 25.47 13.45 8.58
CA ASN A 70 26.62 14.27 8.91
C ASN A 70 26.35 15.74 8.58
N GLN A 71 26.42 16.63 9.58
CA GLN A 71 26.23 18.08 9.44
C GLN A 71 24.94 18.46 8.65
N GLY A 72 23.84 17.78 8.91
CA GLY A 72 22.55 18.04 8.28
C GLY A 72 22.39 17.46 6.86
N VAL A 73 23.34 16.66 6.39
CA VAL A 73 23.29 15.96 5.10
C VAL A 73 23.24 14.46 5.37
N VAL A 74 22.34 13.77 4.68
CA VAL A 74 22.19 12.31 4.77
C VAL A 74 22.82 11.66 3.55
N THR A 75 23.68 10.67 3.79
CA THR A 75 24.20 9.74 2.79
C THR A 75 23.39 8.44 2.85
N THR A 76 22.88 8.00 1.71
CA THR A 76 22.16 6.73 1.57
C THR A 76 23.14 5.56 1.42
N PRO A 77 22.67 4.30 1.62
CA PRO A 77 23.52 3.12 1.45
C PRO A 77 24.10 3.02 0.05
N LYS A 78 25.26 2.36 -0.06
CA LYS A 78 25.94 2.14 -1.32
C LYS A 78 25.02 1.43 -2.35
N GLY A 79 25.00 1.95 -3.58
CA GLY A 79 24.21 1.44 -4.69
C GLY A 79 22.82 2.08 -4.80
N PHE A 80 22.33 2.75 -3.75
CA PHE A 80 20.99 3.37 -3.77
C PHE A 80 20.90 4.53 -4.76
N LYS A 81 21.95 5.35 -4.83
CA LYS A 81 22.01 6.49 -5.74
C LYS A 81 22.08 6.07 -7.20
N GLU A 82 22.94 5.11 -7.51
CA GLU A 82 23.11 4.56 -8.85
C GLU A 82 21.81 3.88 -9.34
N ALA A 83 21.17 3.12 -8.45
CA ALA A 83 19.87 2.51 -8.76
C ALA A 83 18.79 3.58 -9.02
N TYR A 84 18.79 4.70 -8.27
CA TYR A 84 17.84 5.78 -8.50
C TYR A 84 18.06 6.48 -9.85
N GLN A 85 19.29 6.72 -10.24
CA GLN A 85 19.65 7.29 -11.56
C GLN A 85 19.16 6.37 -12.68
N LYS A 86 19.43 5.06 -12.59
CA LYS A 86 18.97 4.07 -13.56
C LYS A 86 17.44 3.99 -13.64
N TYR A 87 16.75 4.07 -12.49
CA TYR A 87 15.28 4.11 -12.43
C TYR A 87 14.70 5.33 -13.17
N ALA A 88 15.33 6.49 -13.02
CA ALA A 88 14.94 7.70 -13.71
C ALA A 88 15.25 7.62 -15.22
N GLU A 89 16.42 7.10 -15.61
CA GLU A 89 16.81 6.87 -17.02
C GLU A 89 15.87 5.91 -17.75
N LEU A 90 15.37 4.88 -17.05
CA LEU A 90 14.34 3.96 -17.56
C LEU A 90 12.94 4.59 -17.67
N GLY A 91 12.76 5.83 -17.22
CA GLY A 91 11.50 6.56 -17.31
C GLY A 91 10.45 6.16 -16.27
N PHE A 92 10.80 5.34 -15.27
CA PHE A 92 9.84 4.87 -14.27
C PHE A 92 9.33 5.98 -13.33
N THR A 93 10.05 7.11 -13.22
CA THR A 93 9.60 8.29 -12.45
C THR A 93 8.41 9.00 -13.10
N SER A 94 8.27 8.91 -14.43
CA SER A 94 7.36 9.70 -15.25
C SER A 94 6.08 8.95 -15.68
N LEU A 95 5.92 7.68 -15.29
CA LEU A 95 4.90 6.76 -15.83
C LEU A 95 3.50 7.34 -15.92
N THR A 96 2.95 7.87 -14.81
CA THR A 96 1.54 8.30 -14.73
C THR A 96 1.35 9.80 -14.87
N ALA A 97 2.43 10.57 -14.88
CA ALA A 97 2.37 12.03 -14.96
C ALA A 97 1.89 12.52 -16.33
N ASP A 98 1.33 13.74 -16.35
CA ASP A 98 0.79 14.35 -17.56
C ASP A 98 1.89 14.58 -18.60
N PRO A 99 1.66 14.20 -19.89
CA PRO A 99 2.58 14.45 -20.98
C PRO A 99 2.92 15.93 -21.18
N GLU A 100 2.04 16.87 -20.82
CA GLU A 100 2.31 18.31 -20.86
C GLU A 100 3.54 18.71 -20.04
N TYR A 101 3.81 17.99 -18.94
CA TYR A 101 4.96 18.25 -18.06
C TYR A 101 6.10 17.24 -18.21
N GLY A 102 6.06 16.40 -19.28
CA GLY A 102 7.08 15.40 -19.58
C GLY A 102 6.78 14.00 -19.02
N GLY A 103 5.55 13.75 -18.61
CA GLY A 103 5.06 12.41 -18.21
C GLY A 103 4.74 11.50 -19.39
N GLN A 104 4.48 10.23 -19.10
CA GLN A 104 4.09 9.24 -20.12
C GLN A 104 2.58 9.03 -20.19
N GLY A 105 1.81 9.54 -19.22
CA GLY A 105 0.36 9.43 -19.20
C GLY A 105 -0.18 8.01 -19.05
N LEU A 106 0.63 7.06 -18.57
CA LEU A 106 0.26 5.65 -18.41
C LEU A 106 -0.62 5.42 -17.17
N PRO A 107 -1.34 4.29 -17.12
CA PRO A 107 -2.27 4.00 -16.03
C PRO A 107 -1.61 3.85 -14.64
N THR A 108 -2.33 4.26 -13.61
CA THR A 108 -1.99 3.98 -12.21
C THR A 108 -1.90 2.46 -11.95
N LEU A 109 -2.71 1.67 -12.62
CA LEU A 109 -2.66 0.20 -12.51
C LEU A 109 -1.27 -0.35 -12.86
N LEU A 110 -0.64 0.12 -13.95
CA LEU A 110 0.71 -0.30 -14.33
C LEU A 110 1.75 0.15 -13.29
N ARG A 111 1.64 1.38 -12.80
CA ARG A 111 2.52 1.89 -11.74
C ARG A 111 2.39 1.07 -10.44
N ILE A 112 1.18 0.68 -10.06
CA ILE A 112 0.96 -0.14 -8.85
C ILE A 112 1.58 -1.54 -9.02
N ALA A 113 1.45 -2.15 -10.20
CA ALA A 113 2.11 -3.42 -10.50
C ALA A 113 3.65 -3.30 -10.39
N ILE A 114 4.24 -2.25 -10.96
CA ILE A 114 5.67 -1.97 -10.83
C ILE A 114 6.06 -1.70 -9.36
N SER A 115 5.24 -0.96 -8.62
CA SER A 115 5.49 -0.67 -7.20
C SER A 115 5.52 -1.94 -6.33
N GLU A 116 4.73 -2.97 -6.66
CA GLU A 116 4.80 -4.28 -6.00
C GLU A 116 6.20 -4.89 -6.15
N MET A 117 6.75 -4.86 -7.36
CA MET A 117 8.09 -5.39 -7.62
C MET A 117 9.18 -4.58 -6.91
N LEU A 118 9.08 -3.25 -6.94
CA LEU A 118 10.02 -2.37 -6.23
C LEU A 118 10.03 -2.65 -4.72
N CYS A 119 8.85 -2.72 -4.10
CA CYS A 119 8.72 -3.01 -2.67
C CYS A 119 9.20 -4.42 -2.31
N GLY A 120 8.92 -5.42 -3.15
CA GLY A 120 9.35 -6.80 -2.95
C GLY A 120 10.86 -7.00 -3.08
N SER A 121 11.51 -6.22 -3.94
CA SER A 121 12.95 -6.29 -4.15
C SER A 121 13.74 -5.45 -3.13
N ASN A 122 13.30 -4.23 -2.82
CA ASN A 122 13.95 -3.35 -1.85
C ASN A 122 12.98 -2.30 -1.30
N TRP A 123 12.30 -2.62 -0.22
CA TRP A 123 11.29 -1.76 0.37
C TRP A 123 11.82 -0.38 0.78
N ALA A 124 12.96 -0.34 1.47
CA ALA A 124 13.55 0.91 1.95
C ALA A 124 13.86 1.87 0.79
N TRP A 125 14.38 1.35 -0.32
CA TRP A 125 14.65 2.12 -1.52
C TRP A 125 13.36 2.57 -2.23
N ALA A 126 12.37 1.70 -2.34
CA ALA A 126 11.10 1.97 -3.04
C ALA A 126 10.31 3.15 -2.44
N MET A 127 10.56 3.49 -1.17
CA MET A 127 9.91 4.63 -0.52
C MET A 127 10.33 5.98 -1.12
N TYR A 128 11.55 6.14 -1.64
CA TYR A 128 12.01 7.39 -2.25
C TYR A 128 11.17 7.79 -3.48
N PRO A 129 11.06 6.96 -4.52
CA PRO A 129 10.19 7.27 -5.65
C PRO A 129 8.69 7.26 -5.29
N GLY A 130 8.27 6.46 -4.31
CA GLY A 130 6.89 6.42 -3.85
C GLY A 130 6.40 7.73 -3.26
N LEU A 131 7.21 8.38 -2.41
CA LEU A 131 6.92 9.70 -1.85
C LEU A 131 6.98 10.81 -2.91
N SER A 132 7.95 10.74 -3.81
CA SER A 132 8.05 11.68 -4.94
C SER A 132 6.80 11.66 -5.81
N HIS A 133 6.23 10.48 -6.08
CA HIS A 133 4.97 10.36 -6.80
C HIS A 133 3.80 11.05 -6.07
N GLY A 134 3.69 10.90 -4.75
CA GLY A 134 2.66 11.61 -3.97
C GLY A 134 2.80 13.13 -4.04
N ALA A 135 4.02 13.65 -4.00
CA ALA A 135 4.29 15.08 -4.17
C ALA A 135 3.92 15.57 -5.58
N MET A 136 4.30 14.82 -6.62
CA MET A 136 3.90 15.12 -8.02
C MET A 136 2.38 15.23 -8.17
N ARG A 137 1.65 14.22 -7.70
CA ARG A 137 0.17 14.21 -7.77
C ARG A 137 -0.46 15.37 -7.03
N THR A 138 0.11 15.77 -5.89
CA THR A 138 -0.39 16.91 -5.12
C THR A 138 -0.19 18.23 -5.85
N ILE A 139 0.98 18.44 -6.45
CA ILE A 139 1.27 19.66 -7.22
C ILE A 139 0.46 19.68 -8.52
N GLU A 140 0.32 18.55 -9.21
CA GLU A 140 -0.45 18.42 -10.45
C GLU A 140 -1.93 18.82 -10.25
N HIS A 141 -2.55 18.39 -9.13
CA HIS A 141 -3.98 18.64 -8.86
C HIS A 141 -4.27 20.00 -8.24
N HIS A 142 -3.37 20.53 -7.43
CA HIS A 142 -3.64 21.69 -6.58
C HIS A 142 -2.70 22.87 -6.81
N GLY A 143 -1.61 22.68 -7.54
CA GLY A 143 -0.64 23.72 -7.86
C GLY A 143 -1.16 24.67 -8.94
N THR A 144 -0.71 25.93 -8.90
CA THR A 144 -0.89 26.87 -10.00
C THR A 144 -0.02 26.47 -11.20
N GLU A 145 -0.34 26.95 -12.41
CA GLU A 145 0.47 26.64 -13.59
C GLU A 145 1.95 27.04 -13.41
N GLN A 146 2.21 28.17 -12.75
CA GLN A 146 3.57 28.58 -12.42
C GLN A 146 4.26 27.58 -11.48
N GLN A 147 3.56 27.04 -10.49
CA GLN A 147 4.11 26.03 -9.57
C GLN A 147 4.36 24.70 -10.30
N LYS A 148 3.46 24.28 -11.19
CA LYS A 148 3.64 23.08 -12.01
C LYS A 148 4.88 23.20 -12.89
N GLN A 149 5.01 24.28 -13.65
CA GLN A 149 6.17 24.54 -14.50
C GLN A 149 7.48 24.56 -13.69
N LYS A 150 7.46 25.17 -12.50
CA LYS A 150 8.64 25.36 -11.65
C LYS A 150 9.11 24.07 -10.98
N PHE A 151 8.18 23.20 -10.52
CA PHE A 151 8.51 22.06 -9.67
C PHE A 151 8.20 20.71 -10.33
N LEU A 152 7.10 20.59 -11.08
CA LEU A 152 6.57 19.30 -11.52
C LEU A 152 7.47 18.63 -12.56
N THR A 153 7.94 19.36 -13.55
CA THR A 153 8.81 18.84 -14.62
C THR A 153 10.09 18.21 -14.06
N LYS A 154 10.69 18.82 -13.04
CA LYS A 154 11.91 18.32 -12.38
C LYS A 154 11.64 17.07 -11.50
N LEU A 155 10.47 17.01 -10.87
CA LEU A 155 10.03 15.83 -10.13
C LEU A 155 9.74 14.67 -11.09
N ILE A 156 9.05 14.92 -12.20
CA ILE A 156 8.70 13.93 -13.23
C ILE A 156 9.96 13.32 -13.87
N SER A 157 10.96 14.13 -14.17
CA SER A 157 12.24 13.63 -14.71
C SER A 157 13.09 12.85 -13.70
N GLY A 158 12.72 12.86 -12.41
CA GLY A 158 13.53 12.27 -11.35
C GLY A 158 14.74 13.10 -10.92
N ALA A 159 15.00 14.25 -11.54
CA ALA A 159 16.08 15.16 -11.11
C ALA A 159 15.88 15.65 -9.67
N TRP A 160 14.63 15.83 -9.27
CA TRP A 160 14.24 16.15 -7.90
C TRP A 160 13.32 15.09 -7.32
N THR A 161 13.28 15.03 -5.99
CA THR A 161 12.40 14.13 -5.23
C THR A 161 11.40 14.92 -4.39
N GLY A 162 10.41 14.24 -3.84
CA GLY A 162 9.39 14.86 -3.01
C GLY A 162 9.17 14.12 -1.69
N THR A 163 8.68 14.85 -0.68
CA THR A 163 8.35 14.29 0.63
C THR A 163 7.04 14.83 1.17
N MET A 164 6.50 14.13 2.17
CA MET A 164 5.30 14.51 2.90
C MET A 164 5.65 14.90 4.35
N CYS A 165 5.40 16.15 4.75
CA CYS A 165 5.75 16.68 6.05
C CYS A 165 4.50 17.07 6.86
N LEU A 166 3.94 16.09 7.59
CA LEU A 166 2.73 16.23 8.39
C LEU A 166 3.02 16.34 9.88
N THR A 167 3.69 15.29 10.39
CA THR A 167 3.77 14.91 11.80
C THR A 167 4.68 15.83 12.60
N GLU A 168 4.22 16.20 13.78
CA GLU A 168 5.01 16.88 14.83
C GLU A 168 5.07 15.99 16.08
N SER A 169 6.00 16.23 16.99
CA SER A 169 6.23 15.38 18.16
C SER A 169 4.98 15.12 19.02
N HIS A 170 4.02 16.04 19.00
CA HIS A 170 2.77 16.00 19.75
C HIS A 170 1.52 15.79 18.86
N ALA A 171 1.67 15.68 17.55
CA ALA A 171 0.58 15.64 16.57
C ALA A 171 0.91 14.70 15.41
N GLY A 172 0.44 13.46 15.48
CA GLY A 172 0.57 12.45 14.42
C GLY A 172 -0.80 12.05 13.87
N SER A 173 -1.57 11.25 14.61
CA SER A 173 -2.92 10.86 14.22
C SER A 173 -3.91 12.03 14.27
N ASP A 174 -3.75 12.95 15.23
CA ASP A 174 -4.53 14.20 15.32
C ASP A 174 -3.72 15.39 14.78
N LEU A 175 -3.83 15.63 13.47
CA LEU A 175 -3.20 16.76 12.81
C LEU A 175 -3.83 18.11 13.20
N GLY A 176 -4.98 18.13 13.85
CA GLY A 176 -5.59 19.35 14.38
C GLY A 176 -4.73 20.10 15.40
N LEU A 177 -3.72 19.43 15.96
CA LEU A 177 -2.82 19.95 16.98
C LEU A 177 -1.51 20.52 16.44
N ILE A 178 -1.21 20.46 15.15
CA ILE A 178 0.07 20.95 14.59
C ILE A 178 0.28 22.44 14.89
N ARG A 179 1.54 22.80 15.10
CA ARG A 179 1.99 24.15 15.50
C ARG A 179 2.92 24.84 14.51
N THR A 180 3.44 24.14 13.49
CA THR A 180 4.25 24.75 12.42
C THR A 180 3.51 25.94 11.82
N LYS A 181 4.19 27.09 11.69
CA LYS A 181 3.64 28.36 11.23
C LYS A 181 4.10 28.69 9.82
N ALA A 182 3.28 29.45 9.10
CA ALA A 182 3.60 30.02 7.82
C ALA A 182 3.25 31.52 7.83
N GLU A 183 4.24 32.39 7.85
CA GLU A 183 4.08 33.83 7.87
C GLU A 183 4.24 34.39 6.44
N PRO A 184 3.31 35.25 5.95
CA PRO A 184 3.38 35.77 4.59
C PRO A 184 4.55 36.75 4.41
N ASN A 185 5.24 36.66 3.27
CA ASN A 185 6.29 37.59 2.86
C ASN A 185 5.78 38.60 1.82
N PRO A 186 6.44 39.77 1.68
CA PRO A 186 6.02 40.79 0.69
C PRO A 186 6.06 40.33 -0.78
N ASP A 187 6.84 39.28 -1.09
CA ASP A 187 6.99 38.72 -2.45
C ASP A 187 5.94 37.63 -2.76
N GLY A 188 4.94 37.42 -1.88
CA GLY A 188 3.90 36.40 -2.05
C GLY A 188 4.34 35.00 -1.61
N SER A 189 5.58 34.80 -1.20
CA SER A 189 6.02 33.57 -0.55
C SER A 189 5.70 33.60 0.96
N TYR A 190 6.04 32.51 1.66
CA TYR A 190 5.82 32.36 3.10
C TYR A 190 7.11 31.94 3.80
N SER A 191 7.29 32.40 5.03
CA SER A 191 8.33 31.95 5.95
C SER A 191 7.77 30.82 6.82
N ILE A 192 8.25 29.60 6.63
CA ILE A 192 7.80 28.40 7.35
C ILE A 192 8.71 28.21 8.57
N THR A 193 8.11 28.08 9.77
CA THR A 193 8.84 27.88 11.02
C THR A 193 8.19 26.79 11.87
N GLY A 194 8.98 25.79 12.27
CA GLY A 194 8.55 24.66 13.09
C GLY A 194 9.41 23.43 12.86
N GLU A 195 9.01 22.33 13.50
CA GLU A 195 9.68 21.04 13.42
C GLU A 195 8.70 19.98 12.92
N LYS A 196 9.18 19.13 12.00
CA LYS A 196 8.47 17.95 11.52
C LYS A 196 9.29 16.71 11.79
N ILE A 197 8.65 15.67 12.34
CA ILE A 197 9.31 14.39 12.69
C ILE A 197 8.77 13.24 11.85
N PHE A 198 9.51 12.14 11.84
CA PHE A 198 9.19 10.93 11.08
C PHE A 198 9.05 11.16 9.57
N ILE A 199 9.84 12.09 9.02
CA ILE A 199 9.79 12.42 7.60
C ILE A 199 10.65 11.43 6.82
N SER A 200 10.00 10.47 6.19
CA SER A 200 10.65 9.50 5.29
C SER A 200 11.24 10.24 4.10
N ALA A 201 12.47 9.88 3.71
CA ALA A 201 13.21 10.54 2.63
C ALA A 201 13.35 12.07 2.80
N GLY A 202 13.30 12.58 4.06
CA GLY A 202 13.34 14.01 4.33
C GLY A 202 14.66 14.68 3.94
N GLU A 203 15.76 13.95 3.99
CA GLU A 203 17.07 14.37 3.51
C GLU A 203 17.79 13.14 2.92
N HIS A 204 18.45 13.31 1.78
CA HIS A 204 19.22 12.26 1.10
C HIS A 204 20.06 12.83 -0.04
N ASP A 205 20.91 12.00 -0.64
CA ASP A 205 21.85 12.32 -1.72
C ASP A 205 21.48 11.75 -3.10
N LEU A 206 20.24 11.24 -3.27
CA LEU A 206 19.77 10.61 -4.51
C LEU A 206 19.49 11.61 -5.65
N SER A 207 19.08 12.84 -5.31
CA SER A 207 18.62 13.87 -6.23
C SER A 207 19.22 15.24 -5.95
N GLU A 208 19.15 16.14 -6.92
CA GLU A 208 19.68 17.52 -6.81
C GLU A 208 18.92 18.37 -5.78
N ASN A 209 17.61 18.16 -5.66
CA ASN A 209 16.76 18.92 -4.73
C ASN A 209 15.65 18.01 -4.16
N ILE A 210 15.11 18.40 -3.02
CA ILE A 210 13.97 17.72 -2.38
C ILE A 210 12.85 18.74 -2.19
N ILE A 211 11.65 18.39 -2.63
CA ILE A 211 10.47 19.24 -2.53
C ILE A 211 9.58 18.72 -1.40
N HIS A 212 9.57 19.46 -0.28
CA HIS A 212 8.76 19.11 0.88
C HIS A 212 7.35 19.66 0.74
N ILE A 213 6.34 18.79 0.86
CA ILE A 213 4.92 19.16 0.92
C ILE A 213 4.53 19.25 2.39
N VAL A 214 4.38 20.49 2.90
CA VAL A 214 4.38 20.79 4.33
C VAL A 214 3.03 21.33 4.79
N LEU A 215 2.45 20.73 5.85
CA LEU A 215 1.29 21.31 6.56
C LEU A 215 1.75 22.36 7.58
N ALA A 216 1.17 23.55 7.51
CA ALA A 216 1.42 24.65 8.45
C ALA A 216 0.17 25.51 8.65
N ARG A 217 0.22 26.41 9.65
CA ARG A 217 -0.87 27.33 9.99
C ARG A 217 -0.50 28.76 9.62
N LEU A 218 -1.42 29.46 8.99
CA LEU A 218 -1.35 30.89 8.76
C LEU A 218 -1.62 31.66 10.07
N PRO A 219 -1.18 32.93 10.18
CA PRO A 219 -1.57 33.81 11.27
C PRO A 219 -3.10 33.90 11.35
N GLN A 220 -3.66 33.83 12.55
CA GLN A 220 -5.11 33.92 12.84
C GLN A 220 -5.95 32.80 12.19
N ALA A 221 -5.34 31.71 11.70
CA ALA A 221 -6.07 30.56 11.18
C ALA A 221 -6.98 29.93 12.25
N PRO A 222 -8.14 29.39 11.87
CA PRO A 222 -9.02 28.65 12.80
C PRO A 222 -8.27 27.52 13.52
N THR A 223 -8.70 27.19 14.72
CA THR A 223 -8.19 26.03 15.47
C THR A 223 -8.59 24.71 14.81
N GLY A 224 -7.90 23.63 15.14
CA GLY A 224 -8.18 22.29 14.63
C GLY A 224 -7.80 22.12 13.15
N THR A 225 -8.36 21.13 12.50
CA THR A 225 -8.03 20.76 11.11
C THR A 225 -8.46 21.81 10.07
N LYS A 226 -9.44 22.66 10.41
CA LYS A 226 -9.96 23.70 9.50
C LYS A 226 -9.03 24.92 9.34
N GLY A 227 -7.95 25.02 10.10
CA GLY A 227 -6.97 26.10 10.00
C GLY A 227 -5.63 25.66 9.43
N ILE A 228 -5.57 24.53 8.77
CA ILE A 228 -4.34 23.96 8.19
C ILE A 228 -4.26 24.33 6.71
N SER A 229 -3.11 24.88 6.30
CA SER A 229 -2.76 25.18 4.92
C SER A 229 -1.61 24.30 4.43
N LEU A 230 -1.42 24.20 3.13
CA LEU A 230 -0.41 23.34 2.51
C LEU A 230 0.62 24.18 1.75
N PHE A 231 1.90 23.80 1.86
CA PHE A 231 3.00 24.57 1.28
C PHE A 231 3.99 23.66 0.55
N ILE A 232 4.53 24.16 -0.57
CA ILE A 232 5.72 23.64 -1.24
C ILE A 232 6.93 24.31 -0.62
N VAL A 233 7.84 23.54 -0.03
CA VAL A 233 9.07 24.06 0.59
C VAL A 233 10.27 23.30 0.00
N PRO A 234 11.06 23.89 -0.92
CA PRO A 234 12.21 23.22 -1.49
C PRO A 234 13.39 23.18 -0.50
N LYS A 235 14.21 22.12 -0.55
CA LYS A 235 15.48 22.00 0.19
C LYS A 235 16.49 23.07 -0.23
N PHE A 236 16.61 23.31 -1.52
CA PHE A 236 17.33 24.45 -2.10
C PHE A 236 16.32 25.39 -2.77
N ASN A 237 16.50 26.69 -2.59
CA ASN A 237 15.67 27.68 -3.25
C ASN A 237 15.71 27.49 -4.78
N VAL A 238 14.64 27.89 -5.45
CA VAL A 238 14.48 27.71 -6.88
C VAL A 238 14.10 29.04 -7.51
N SER A 239 14.79 29.44 -8.58
CA SER A 239 14.45 30.62 -9.37
C SER A 239 13.14 30.41 -10.15
N ASP A 240 12.60 31.45 -10.75
CA ASP A 240 11.34 31.35 -11.52
C ASP A 240 11.51 30.53 -12.80
N ASP A 241 12.72 30.42 -13.34
CA ASP A 241 13.06 29.55 -14.47
C ASP A 241 13.48 28.13 -14.06
N GLY A 242 13.29 27.74 -12.79
CA GLY A 242 13.51 26.38 -12.30
C GLY A 242 14.97 26.02 -12.00
N GLN A 243 15.88 27.01 -11.88
CA GLN A 243 17.27 26.75 -11.49
C GLN A 243 17.40 26.62 -9.98
N VAL A 244 18.25 25.68 -9.54
CA VAL A 244 18.61 25.51 -8.13
C VAL A 244 19.49 26.69 -7.69
N LEU A 245 19.11 27.30 -6.57
CA LEU A 245 19.84 28.44 -5.94
C LEU A 245 20.49 28.00 -4.63
N ASP A 246 20.59 28.93 -3.67
CA ASP A 246 21.15 28.70 -2.33
C ASP A 246 20.31 27.73 -1.48
N ARG A 247 20.94 27.19 -0.45
CA ARG A 247 20.27 26.31 0.53
C ARG A 247 19.14 27.07 1.23
N ASN A 248 17.94 26.52 1.20
CA ASN A 248 16.81 27.03 1.99
C ASN A 248 17.01 26.70 3.47
N LYS A 249 16.31 27.39 4.35
CA LYS A 249 16.39 27.23 5.81
C LYS A 249 15.62 25.99 6.29
N VAL A 250 15.91 24.84 5.66
CA VAL A 250 15.43 23.49 6.05
C VAL A 250 16.64 22.66 6.40
N VAL A 251 16.68 22.14 7.62
CA VAL A 251 17.80 21.35 8.13
C VAL A 251 17.32 20.03 8.70
N CYS A 252 17.95 18.94 8.29
CA CYS A 252 17.79 17.64 8.92
C CYS A 252 18.66 17.63 10.20
N SER A 253 18.02 17.68 11.36
CA SER A 253 18.72 17.70 12.65
C SER A 253 18.99 16.31 13.20
N ALA A 254 18.19 15.33 12.82
CA ALA A 254 18.35 13.93 13.24
C ALA A 254 17.73 12.98 12.22
N ILE A 255 18.18 11.74 12.23
CA ILE A 255 17.52 10.59 11.62
C ILE A 255 17.19 9.56 12.70
N GLU A 256 16.05 8.90 12.56
CA GLU A 256 15.57 7.94 13.54
C GLU A 256 16.32 6.61 13.48
N HIS A 257 16.67 6.06 14.64
CA HIS A 257 17.13 4.67 14.78
C HIS A 257 15.92 3.74 14.83
N LYS A 258 15.67 3.02 13.73
CA LYS A 258 14.43 2.27 13.53
C LYS A 258 14.62 0.76 13.68
N MET A 259 13.51 0.06 13.87
CA MET A 259 13.44 -1.40 13.87
C MET A 259 13.80 -2.01 12.50
N GLY A 260 13.39 -1.37 11.41
CA GLY A 260 13.60 -1.81 10.03
C GLY A 260 13.67 -0.64 9.06
N ILE A 261 13.65 -0.95 7.75
CA ILE A 261 13.80 0.01 6.64
C ILE A 261 14.98 0.96 6.85
N HIS A 262 16.13 0.43 7.29
CA HIS A 262 17.31 1.22 7.65
C HIS A 262 17.89 1.99 6.46
N GLY A 263 17.73 1.47 5.25
CA GLY A 263 18.14 2.13 4.01
C GLY A 263 17.30 3.36 3.61
N ASN A 264 16.20 3.66 4.33
CA ASN A 264 15.42 4.88 4.13
C ASN A 264 15.63 5.83 5.32
N ALA A 265 16.08 7.07 5.07
CA ALA A 265 16.24 8.08 6.11
C ALA A 265 14.86 8.55 6.59
N THR A 266 14.60 8.39 7.88
CA THR A 266 13.41 8.95 8.55
C THR A 266 13.87 10.13 9.39
N CYS A 267 13.57 11.34 8.92
CA CYS A 267 14.21 12.57 9.35
C CYS A 267 13.38 13.37 10.36
N VAL A 268 14.09 14.11 11.22
CA VAL A 268 13.58 15.28 11.91
C VAL A 268 13.99 16.51 11.09
N LEU A 269 13.02 17.25 10.55
CA LEU A 269 13.25 18.46 9.75
C LEU A 269 12.89 19.71 10.53
N ASN A 270 13.86 20.61 10.66
CA ASN A 270 13.67 21.93 11.27
C ASN A 270 13.57 22.99 10.17
N PHE A 271 12.51 23.77 10.22
CA PHE A 271 12.23 24.91 9.36
C PHE A 271 12.45 26.20 10.18
N ASP A 272 13.40 27.04 9.79
CA ASP A 272 13.75 28.28 10.48
C ASP A 272 13.54 29.51 9.59
N GLY A 273 12.26 29.81 9.32
CA GLY A 273 11.87 30.81 8.33
C GLY A 273 12.17 30.33 6.90
N ALA A 274 12.00 29.04 6.63
CA ALA A 274 12.20 28.45 5.31
C ALA A 274 11.22 29.02 4.28
N LYS A 275 11.72 29.40 3.11
CA LYS A 275 10.87 29.92 2.02
C LYS A 275 9.96 28.83 1.48
N GLY A 276 8.65 29.11 1.49
CA GLY A 276 7.62 28.21 1.00
C GLY A 276 6.57 28.90 0.14
N TYR A 277 5.80 28.12 -0.59
CA TYR A 277 4.76 28.61 -1.50
C TYR A 277 3.44 27.90 -1.18
N LEU A 278 2.38 28.69 -0.96
CA LEU A 278 1.04 28.13 -0.69
C LEU A 278 0.55 27.31 -1.90
N ILE A 279 0.06 26.11 -1.65
CA ILE A 279 -0.58 25.26 -2.66
C ILE A 279 -2.06 25.07 -2.30
N GLY A 280 -2.94 25.29 -3.28
CA GLY A 280 -4.37 25.29 -3.05
C GLY A 280 -4.87 26.48 -2.21
N PRO A 281 -6.14 26.48 -1.75
CA PRO A 281 -6.71 27.57 -0.96
C PRO A 281 -6.19 27.57 0.50
N GLU A 282 -6.10 28.77 1.08
CA GLU A 282 -5.84 28.93 2.52
C GLU A 282 -6.82 28.13 3.38
N ASN A 283 -6.33 27.55 4.48
CA ASN A 283 -7.13 26.77 5.43
C ASN A 283 -7.83 25.53 4.83
N ARG A 284 -7.39 25.09 3.64
CA ARG A 284 -7.86 23.87 2.96
C ARG A 284 -6.71 22.87 2.73
N GLY A 285 -5.57 23.08 3.35
CA GLY A 285 -4.36 22.30 3.13
C GLY A 285 -4.52 20.81 3.41
N LEU A 286 -5.33 20.43 4.42
CA LEU A 286 -5.59 19.02 4.69
C LEU A 286 -6.40 18.36 3.56
N ASN A 287 -7.35 19.08 2.95
CA ASN A 287 -8.09 18.58 1.79
C ASN A 287 -7.16 18.32 0.60
N CYS A 288 -6.25 19.25 0.31
CA CYS A 288 -5.25 19.06 -0.76
C CYS A 288 -4.27 17.93 -0.44
N MET A 289 -3.87 17.77 0.84
CA MET A 289 -2.98 16.72 1.30
C MET A 289 -3.63 15.32 1.19
N PHE A 290 -4.94 15.19 1.19
CA PHE A 290 -5.59 13.90 0.98
C PHE A 290 -5.28 13.29 -0.39
N THR A 291 -4.95 14.08 -1.41
CA THR A 291 -4.46 13.58 -2.71
C THR A 291 -3.17 12.78 -2.51
N PHE A 292 -2.22 13.31 -1.72
CA PHE A 292 -1.00 12.59 -1.35
C PHE A 292 -1.31 11.36 -0.48
N MET A 293 -2.09 11.55 0.59
CA MET A 293 -2.38 10.50 1.57
C MET A 293 -3.11 9.29 0.97
N ASN A 294 -4.06 9.49 0.05
CA ASN A 294 -4.76 8.39 -0.60
C ASN A 294 -3.82 7.58 -1.49
N THR A 295 -2.96 8.27 -2.25
CA THR A 295 -1.89 7.62 -3.02
C THR A 295 -0.95 6.82 -2.12
N ALA A 296 -0.52 7.41 -0.99
CA ALA A 296 0.35 6.76 -0.01
C ALA A 296 -0.31 5.55 0.66
N ARG A 297 -1.63 5.60 0.96
CA ARG A 297 -2.37 4.47 1.54
C ARG A 297 -2.41 3.26 0.62
N ILE A 298 -2.66 3.48 -0.69
CA ILE A 298 -2.61 2.40 -1.69
C ILE A 298 -1.19 1.87 -1.80
N GLY A 299 -0.17 2.75 -1.85
CA GLY A 299 1.24 2.35 -1.84
C GLY A 299 1.60 1.51 -0.60
N THR A 300 1.10 1.87 0.59
CA THR A 300 1.31 1.10 1.81
C THR A 300 0.61 -0.26 1.78
N ALA A 301 -0.57 -0.36 1.17
CA ALA A 301 -1.21 -1.65 0.93
C ALA A 301 -0.33 -2.56 0.05
N VAL A 302 0.28 -2.01 -1.00
CA VAL A 302 1.23 -2.71 -1.87
C VAL A 302 2.48 -3.17 -1.12
N GLN A 303 2.98 -2.40 -0.15
CA GLN A 303 4.08 -2.82 0.70
C GLN A 303 3.74 -4.09 1.51
N GLY A 304 2.52 -4.18 2.06
CA GLY A 304 2.05 -5.38 2.74
C GLY A 304 1.92 -6.59 1.82
N LEU A 305 1.43 -6.37 0.60
CA LEU A 305 1.41 -7.38 -0.46
C LEU A 305 2.83 -7.88 -0.77
N ALA A 306 3.77 -6.97 -0.99
CA ALA A 306 5.17 -7.27 -1.30
C ALA A 306 5.86 -8.06 -0.17
N ALA A 307 5.56 -7.74 1.10
CA ALA A 307 6.04 -8.51 2.24
C ALA A 307 5.52 -9.96 2.23
N SER A 308 4.24 -10.16 1.86
CA SER A 308 3.67 -11.51 1.71
C SER A 308 4.36 -12.28 0.59
N GLU A 309 4.60 -11.65 -0.54
CA GLU A 309 5.24 -12.27 -1.72
C GLU A 309 6.69 -12.67 -1.45
N ILE A 310 7.55 -11.75 -1.00
CA ILE A 310 8.96 -12.06 -0.76
C ILE A 310 9.14 -13.10 0.37
N SER A 311 8.30 -13.03 1.39
CA SER A 311 8.29 -14.02 2.46
C SER A 311 7.90 -15.42 1.95
N PHE A 312 6.88 -15.49 1.10
CA PHE A 312 6.46 -16.74 0.45
C PHE A 312 7.57 -17.34 -0.43
N GLN A 313 8.21 -16.54 -1.27
CA GLN A 313 9.28 -16.99 -2.15
C GLN A 313 10.45 -17.60 -1.36
N GLY A 314 10.91 -16.89 -0.32
CA GLY A 314 11.98 -17.38 0.54
C GLY A 314 11.59 -18.67 1.27
N ALA A 315 10.42 -18.68 1.89
CA ALA A 315 9.90 -19.84 2.61
C ALA A 315 9.72 -21.07 1.70
N LEU A 316 9.21 -20.86 0.49
CA LEU A 316 8.98 -21.94 -0.49
C LEU A 316 10.31 -22.58 -0.94
N SER A 317 11.30 -21.76 -1.29
CA SER A 317 12.63 -22.24 -1.69
C SER A 317 13.26 -23.08 -0.58
N TYR A 318 13.31 -22.53 0.63
CA TYR A 318 13.86 -23.24 1.79
C TYR A 318 13.12 -24.53 2.10
N ALA A 319 11.77 -24.52 2.04
CA ALA A 319 10.96 -25.70 2.35
C ALA A 319 11.15 -26.87 1.38
N LYS A 320 11.51 -26.58 0.12
CA LYS A 320 11.84 -27.61 -0.90
C LYS A 320 13.20 -28.24 -0.69
N GLU A 321 14.14 -27.54 -0.07
CA GLU A 321 15.53 -27.98 0.08
C GLU A 321 15.81 -28.57 1.46
N ARG A 322 15.26 -27.98 2.53
CA ARG A 322 15.50 -28.38 3.92
C ARG A 322 14.93 -29.75 4.21
N LEU A 323 15.79 -30.69 4.59
CA LEU A 323 15.42 -32.04 4.97
C LEU A 323 15.20 -32.14 6.50
N ALA A 324 14.05 -32.65 6.92
CA ALA A 324 13.78 -32.96 8.33
C ALA A 324 12.61 -33.94 8.45
N MET A 325 12.81 -35.00 9.23
CA MET A 325 11.81 -36.03 9.52
C MET A 325 11.30 -36.79 8.28
N ARG A 326 10.26 -37.59 8.44
CA ARG A 326 9.54 -38.26 7.37
C ARG A 326 8.06 -37.83 7.41
N SER A 327 7.39 -37.84 6.27
CA SER A 327 5.95 -37.63 6.23
C SER A 327 5.22 -38.68 7.04
N LEU A 328 4.15 -38.29 7.75
CA LEU A 328 3.30 -39.21 8.52
C LEU A 328 2.72 -40.36 7.67
N SER A 329 2.57 -40.16 6.37
CA SER A 329 2.10 -41.18 5.42
C SER A 329 3.25 -41.98 4.78
N GLY A 330 4.42 -42.01 5.42
CA GLY A 330 5.62 -42.70 4.94
C GLY A 330 6.55 -41.81 4.11
N PRO A 331 7.78 -42.26 3.82
CA PRO A 331 8.78 -41.51 3.08
C PRO A 331 8.24 -41.06 1.70
N LYS A 332 8.37 -39.77 1.39
CA LYS A 332 8.03 -39.20 0.08
C LYS A 332 9.25 -39.12 -0.87
N TYR A 333 10.43 -39.08 -0.28
CA TYR A 333 11.71 -39.08 -0.97
C TYR A 333 12.59 -40.19 -0.37
N PRO A 334 12.33 -41.47 -0.71
CA PRO A 334 13.01 -42.63 -0.10
C PRO A 334 14.53 -42.62 -0.29
N ASP A 335 15.04 -42.02 -1.37
CA ASP A 335 16.47 -41.95 -1.68
C ASP A 335 17.22 -40.89 -0.85
N LYS A 336 16.50 -40.05 -0.07
CA LYS A 336 17.09 -39.05 0.82
C LYS A 336 17.03 -39.53 2.27
N ASN A 337 17.95 -39.07 3.12
CA ASN A 337 17.98 -39.40 4.55
C ASN A 337 16.76 -38.90 5.33
N ALA A 338 16.09 -37.84 4.86
CA ALA A 338 14.83 -37.31 5.37
C ALA A 338 14.02 -36.71 4.22
N ASP A 339 12.75 -36.40 4.44
CA ASP A 339 11.94 -35.70 3.44
C ASP A 339 12.20 -34.18 3.49
N PRO A 340 12.06 -33.44 2.36
CA PRO A 340 11.94 -31.99 2.38
C PRO A 340 10.77 -31.53 3.25
N ILE A 341 10.94 -30.47 4.02
CA ILE A 341 9.91 -30.04 5.00
C ILE A 341 8.59 -29.60 4.35
N ILE A 342 8.59 -29.32 3.06
CA ILE A 342 7.37 -29.01 2.29
C ILE A 342 6.34 -30.15 2.29
N VAL A 343 6.73 -31.38 2.62
CA VAL A 343 5.78 -32.51 2.69
C VAL A 343 4.91 -32.47 3.95
N HIS A 344 5.30 -31.70 4.99
CA HIS A 344 4.61 -31.65 6.25
C HIS A 344 3.40 -30.71 6.20
N PRO A 345 2.21 -31.15 6.66
CA PRO A 345 0.98 -30.35 6.60
C PRO A 345 1.08 -28.98 7.26
N ALA A 346 1.77 -28.87 8.40
CA ALA A 346 1.97 -27.59 9.10
C ALA A 346 2.79 -26.59 8.24
N VAL A 347 3.87 -27.04 7.61
CA VAL A 347 4.68 -26.21 6.70
C VAL A 347 3.86 -25.80 5.48
N ARG A 348 3.12 -26.74 4.88
CA ARG A 348 2.23 -26.45 3.75
C ARG A 348 1.15 -25.43 4.13
N SER A 349 0.60 -25.50 5.34
CA SER A 349 -0.40 -24.53 5.81
C SER A 349 0.18 -23.11 5.87
N MET A 350 1.41 -22.93 6.38
CA MET A 350 2.09 -21.63 6.39
C MET A 350 2.39 -21.12 4.98
N LEU A 351 2.87 -21.98 4.07
CA LEU A 351 3.11 -21.62 2.67
C LEU A 351 1.82 -21.25 1.93
N MET A 352 0.75 -22.02 2.11
CA MET A 352 -0.54 -21.74 1.48
C MET A 352 -1.19 -20.46 2.02
N THR A 353 -0.98 -20.13 3.29
CA THR A 353 -1.45 -18.86 3.89
C THR A 353 -0.76 -17.68 3.22
N GLN A 354 0.57 -17.70 3.13
CA GLN A 354 1.36 -16.66 2.46
C GLN A 354 0.96 -16.51 0.99
N LYS A 355 0.82 -17.64 0.26
CA LYS A 355 0.38 -17.65 -1.13
C LYS A 355 -1.02 -17.06 -1.30
N ALA A 356 -1.96 -17.42 -0.44
CA ALA A 356 -3.33 -16.90 -0.51
C ALA A 356 -3.39 -15.40 -0.23
N PHE A 357 -2.57 -14.90 0.68
CA PHE A 357 -2.48 -13.46 0.97
C PHE A 357 -1.76 -12.69 -0.14
N SER A 358 -0.68 -13.21 -0.69
CA SER A 358 0.03 -12.58 -1.80
C SER A 358 -0.85 -12.47 -3.05
N GLU A 359 -1.42 -13.58 -3.53
CA GLU A 359 -2.24 -13.59 -4.76
C GLU A 359 -3.57 -12.83 -4.59
N GLY A 360 -4.26 -12.99 -3.45
CA GLY A 360 -5.48 -12.23 -3.14
C GLY A 360 -5.20 -10.75 -2.92
N GLY A 361 -4.05 -10.41 -2.31
CA GLY A 361 -3.59 -9.04 -2.12
C GLY A 361 -3.28 -8.33 -3.43
N ARG A 362 -2.65 -9.03 -4.38
CA ARG A 362 -2.40 -8.55 -5.74
C ARG A 362 -3.71 -8.25 -6.47
N ALA A 363 -4.67 -9.17 -6.39
CA ALA A 363 -5.99 -8.96 -6.97
C ALA A 363 -6.67 -7.71 -6.39
N LEU A 364 -6.61 -7.49 -5.07
CA LEU A 364 -7.20 -6.31 -4.43
C LEU A 364 -6.47 -5.01 -4.81
N ALA A 365 -5.14 -5.00 -4.76
CA ALA A 365 -4.35 -3.80 -5.07
C ALA A 365 -4.54 -3.34 -6.52
N TYR A 366 -4.59 -4.29 -7.46
CA TYR A 366 -4.80 -3.98 -8.88
C TYR A 366 -6.24 -3.61 -9.18
N PHE A 367 -7.20 -4.24 -8.52
CA PHE A 367 -8.61 -3.84 -8.61
C PHE A 367 -8.82 -2.38 -8.15
N LEU A 368 -8.19 -1.97 -7.04
CA LEU A 368 -8.22 -0.57 -6.60
C LEU A 368 -7.57 0.36 -7.64
N ALA A 369 -6.41 0.00 -8.15
CA ALA A 369 -5.69 0.82 -9.12
C ALA A 369 -6.48 1.02 -10.42
N GLN A 370 -7.21 -0.01 -10.90
CA GLN A 370 -8.12 0.11 -12.05
C GLN A 370 -9.24 1.14 -11.76
N HIS A 371 -9.80 1.14 -10.56
CA HIS A 371 -10.81 2.14 -10.19
C HIS A 371 -10.24 3.56 -10.07
N VAL A 372 -8.96 3.72 -9.68
CA VAL A 372 -8.30 5.04 -9.76
C VAL A 372 -8.25 5.52 -11.20
N ASP A 373 -7.86 4.69 -12.14
CA ASP A 373 -7.78 5.04 -13.56
C ASP A 373 -9.16 5.38 -14.15
N ILE A 374 -10.22 4.69 -13.72
CA ILE A 374 -11.60 4.98 -14.12
C ILE A 374 -12.04 6.36 -13.60
N VAL A 375 -11.76 6.68 -12.33
CA VAL A 375 -12.09 8.00 -11.75
C VAL A 375 -11.39 9.13 -12.50
N GLU A 376 -10.14 8.91 -12.94
CA GLU A 376 -9.32 9.94 -13.59
C GLU A 376 -9.59 10.10 -15.09
N SER A 377 -10.18 9.10 -15.75
CA SER A 377 -10.20 9.05 -17.22
C SER A 377 -11.52 8.66 -17.86
N SER A 378 -12.52 8.20 -17.12
CA SER A 378 -13.83 7.91 -17.69
C SER A 378 -14.58 9.20 -18.05
N ASN A 379 -15.30 9.17 -19.16
CA ASN A 379 -16.23 10.24 -19.55
C ASN A 379 -17.64 10.03 -18.96
N ASP A 380 -17.91 8.87 -18.38
CA ASP A 380 -19.17 8.53 -17.71
C ASP A 380 -19.13 8.94 -16.23
N GLN A 381 -19.88 9.98 -15.88
CA GLN A 381 -19.95 10.52 -14.53
C GLN A 381 -20.52 9.52 -13.50
N GLU A 382 -21.42 8.62 -13.90
CA GLU A 382 -21.96 7.60 -13.00
C GLU A 382 -20.89 6.54 -12.72
N GLN A 383 -20.14 6.12 -13.72
CA GLN A 383 -19.01 5.20 -13.58
C GLN A 383 -17.90 5.81 -12.72
N GLN A 384 -17.54 7.09 -12.95
CA GLN A 384 -16.57 7.80 -12.11
C GLN A 384 -17.00 7.81 -10.65
N LYS A 385 -18.24 8.21 -10.38
CA LYS A 385 -18.78 8.29 -9.02
C LYS A 385 -18.84 6.93 -8.34
N HIS A 386 -19.27 5.89 -9.05
CA HIS A 386 -19.30 4.52 -8.52
C HIS A 386 -17.90 4.06 -8.15
N SER A 387 -16.91 4.31 -9.00
CA SER A 387 -15.51 3.93 -8.76
C SER A 387 -14.91 4.72 -7.59
N ASP A 388 -15.19 6.03 -7.46
CA ASP A 388 -14.75 6.84 -6.31
C ASP A 388 -15.36 6.34 -4.98
N GLU A 389 -16.63 6.00 -4.98
CA GLU A 389 -17.32 5.42 -3.82
C GLU A 389 -16.74 4.05 -3.42
N LEU A 390 -16.39 3.19 -4.39
CA LEU A 390 -15.70 1.92 -4.14
C LEU A 390 -14.29 2.14 -3.57
N LEU A 391 -13.51 3.06 -4.14
CA LEU A 391 -12.20 3.43 -3.64
C LEU A 391 -12.28 3.94 -2.20
N ALA A 392 -13.24 4.82 -1.91
CA ALA A 392 -13.45 5.34 -0.57
C ALA A 392 -13.74 4.24 0.46
N PHE A 393 -14.45 3.19 0.06
CA PHE A 393 -14.78 2.04 0.90
C PHE A 393 -13.62 1.05 1.03
N LEU A 394 -12.95 0.71 -0.08
CA LEU A 394 -11.95 -0.35 -0.12
C LEU A 394 -10.55 0.09 0.33
N THR A 395 -10.20 1.38 0.24
CA THR A 395 -8.86 1.88 0.61
C THR A 395 -8.49 1.56 2.07
N PRO A 396 -9.33 1.83 3.10
CA PRO A 396 -9.01 1.46 4.47
C PRO A 396 -8.89 -0.07 4.66
N ILE A 397 -9.72 -0.86 3.97
CA ILE A 397 -9.64 -2.32 3.96
C ILE A 397 -8.29 -2.77 3.39
N ALA A 398 -7.94 -2.30 2.20
CA ALA A 398 -6.71 -2.69 1.53
C ALA A 398 -5.47 -2.31 2.36
N LYS A 399 -5.39 -1.04 2.83
CA LYS A 399 -4.25 -0.58 3.62
C LYS A 399 -4.07 -1.42 4.88
N ALA A 400 -5.10 -1.60 5.68
CA ALA A 400 -4.97 -2.32 6.94
C ALA A 400 -4.78 -3.82 6.73
N PHE A 401 -5.61 -4.46 5.92
CA PHE A 401 -5.57 -5.92 5.79
C PHE A 401 -4.33 -6.42 5.05
N LEU A 402 -3.87 -5.73 4.00
CA LEU A 402 -2.65 -6.16 3.30
C LEU A 402 -1.41 -5.97 4.16
N THR A 403 -1.35 -4.91 4.97
CA THR A 403 -0.21 -4.71 5.88
C THR A 403 -0.21 -5.73 7.03
N GLU A 404 -1.36 -6.08 7.60
CA GLU A 404 -1.46 -7.12 8.63
C GLU A 404 -1.16 -8.52 8.05
N SER A 405 -1.68 -8.84 6.85
CA SER A 405 -1.37 -10.10 6.16
C SER A 405 0.11 -10.20 5.79
N GLY A 406 0.74 -9.07 5.43
CA GLY A 406 2.18 -8.97 5.20
C GLY A 406 2.99 -9.32 6.44
N ASN A 407 2.60 -8.76 7.59
CA ASN A 407 3.22 -9.07 8.88
C ASN A 407 3.00 -10.55 9.30
N GLU A 408 1.81 -11.10 9.08
CA GLU A 408 1.54 -12.53 9.33
C GLU A 408 2.40 -13.41 8.41
N SER A 409 2.50 -13.07 7.13
CA SER A 409 3.31 -13.79 6.15
C SER A 409 4.79 -13.75 6.50
N ALA A 410 5.32 -12.60 6.92
CA ALA A 410 6.70 -12.44 7.35
C ALA A 410 7.04 -13.35 8.56
N LYS A 411 6.14 -13.42 9.54
CA LYS A 411 6.28 -14.37 10.69
C LYS A 411 6.29 -15.82 10.23
N HIS A 412 5.41 -16.19 9.28
CA HIS A 412 5.40 -17.54 8.71
C HIS A 412 6.69 -17.86 7.96
N GLY A 413 7.26 -16.89 7.23
CA GLY A 413 8.55 -17.04 6.56
C GLY A 413 9.66 -17.42 7.53
N VAL A 414 9.83 -16.65 8.61
CA VAL A 414 10.79 -16.96 9.69
C VAL A 414 10.51 -18.34 10.29
N GLN A 415 9.24 -18.67 10.56
CA GLN A 415 8.85 -19.95 11.16
C GLN A 415 9.19 -21.14 10.26
N VAL A 416 9.02 -21.06 8.96
CA VAL A 416 9.40 -22.11 8.00
C VAL A 416 10.91 -22.34 8.00
N PHE A 417 11.71 -21.29 8.12
CA PHE A 417 13.18 -21.39 8.25
C PHE A 417 13.63 -21.94 9.62
N GLY A 418 12.76 -21.93 10.63
CA GLY A 418 13.13 -22.32 11.98
C GLY A 418 14.26 -21.44 12.53
N GLY A 419 15.26 -22.01 13.21
CA GLY A 419 16.39 -21.25 13.77
C GLY A 419 17.16 -20.42 12.72
N HIS A 420 17.26 -20.88 11.48
CA HIS A 420 17.88 -20.11 10.41
C HIS A 420 17.10 -18.82 10.09
N GLY A 421 15.79 -18.80 10.22
CA GLY A 421 14.98 -17.60 9.97
C GLY A 421 15.24 -16.45 10.94
N PHE A 422 15.84 -16.76 12.09
CA PHE A 422 16.22 -15.77 13.12
C PHE A 422 17.64 -15.18 12.89
N ILE A 423 18.38 -15.74 11.93
CA ILE A 423 19.77 -15.37 11.63
C ILE A 423 19.78 -14.33 10.50
N VAL A 424 20.49 -13.21 10.73
CA VAL A 424 20.54 -12.03 9.83
C VAL A 424 20.95 -12.40 8.41
N GLU A 425 21.94 -13.29 8.24
CA GLU A 425 22.46 -13.71 6.94
C GLU A 425 21.41 -14.35 6.03
N HIS A 426 20.34 -14.93 6.60
CA HIS A 426 19.25 -15.51 5.82
C HIS A 426 18.22 -14.47 5.37
N GLY A 427 18.16 -13.27 5.99
CA GLY A 427 17.35 -12.13 5.58
C GLY A 427 15.84 -12.26 5.83
N MET A 428 15.37 -13.35 6.43
CA MET A 428 13.94 -13.52 6.73
C MET A 428 13.51 -12.63 7.91
N GLU A 429 14.39 -12.39 8.87
CA GLU A 429 14.15 -11.51 10.01
C GLU A 429 14.00 -10.04 9.57
N GLN A 430 14.74 -9.61 8.51
CA GLN A 430 14.62 -8.28 7.93
C GLN A 430 13.19 -8.02 7.42
N ILE A 431 12.58 -9.00 6.75
CA ILE A 431 11.20 -8.87 6.25
C ILE A 431 10.22 -8.59 7.41
N VAL A 432 10.41 -9.25 8.56
CA VAL A 432 9.59 -9.01 9.77
C VAL A 432 9.79 -7.59 10.30
N ARG A 433 11.05 -7.11 10.36
CA ARG A 433 11.38 -5.76 10.85
C ARG A 433 10.83 -4.69 9.92
N ASP A 434 11.02 -4.85 8.63
CA ASP A 434 10.58 -3.89 7.62
C ASP A 434 9.05 -3.84 7.51
N ALA A 435 8.37 -5.00 7.54
CA ALA A 435 6.92 -5.07 7.41
C ALA A 435 6.18 -4.41 8.59
N ARG A 436 6.78 -4.39 9.80
CA ARG A 436 6.09 -3.94 11.01
C ARG A 436 5.61 -2.49 10.94
N ILE A 437 6.37 -1.59 10.31
CA ILE A 437 6.01 -0.18 10.22
C ILE A 437 4.73 0.06 9.41
N SER A 438 4.42 -0.81 8.45
CA SER A 438 3.30 -0.61 7.54
C SER A 438 1.93 -0.60 8.22
N THR A 439 1.78 -1.22 9.38
CA THR A 439 0.55 -1.18 10.17
C THR A 439 0.43 0.08 11.03
N LEU A 440 1.50 0.87 11.14
CA LEU A 440 1.58 2.05 12.00
C LEU A 440 1.44 3.36 11.23
N TYR A 441 2.24 3.56 10.17
CA TYR A 441 2.18 4.80 9.39
C TYR A 441 1.02 4.80 8.38
N GLU A 442 0.74 5.97 7.80
CA GLU A 442 -0.40 6.22 6.89
C GLU A 442 -1.77 5.89 7.51
N GLY A 443 -1.85 6.05 8.84
CA GLY A 443 -2.96 5.64 9.69
C GLY A 443 -2.80 4.21 10.17
N THR A 444 -2.82 4.02 11.50
CA THR A 444 -2.75 2.68 12.10
C THR A 444 -3.92 1.82 11.68
N THR A 445 -3.83 0.50 11.92
CA THR A 445 -4.94 -0.44 11.65
C THR A 445 -6.23 0.05 12.33
N GLU A 446 -6.16 0.57 13.55
CA GLU A 446 -7.29 1.11 14.31
C GLU A 446 -7.86 2.39 13.68
N ILE A 447 -7.01 3.28 13.16
CA ILE A 447 -7.46 4.49 12.44
C ILE A 447 -8.16 4.11 11.13
N GLN A 448 -7.65 3.12 10.39
CA GLN A 448 -8.30 2.62 9.18
C GLN A 448 -9.63 1.94 9.50
N SER A 449 -9.71 1.19 10.61
CA SER A 449 -10.94 0.51 11.03
C SER A 449 -12.03 1.50 11.42
N LEU A 450 -11.69 2.56 12.15
CA LEU A 450 -12.62 3.65 12.45
C LEU A 450 -13.03 4.44 11.21
N ASP A 451 -12.11 4.67 10.26
CA ASP A 451 -12.43 5.30 8.98
C ASP A 451 -13.45 4.46 8.20
N LEU A 452 -13.22 3.14 8.13
CA LEU A 452 -14.15 2.21 7.48
C LEU A 452 -15.52 2.22 8.17
N LEU A 453 -15.59 1.84 9.44
CA LEU A 453 -16.86 1.63 10.12
C LEU A 453 -17.61 2.94 10.37
N ALA A 454 -16.99 3.90 11.06
CA ALA A 454 -17.68 5.12 11.45
C ALA A 454 -17.96 6.06 10.27
N ARG A 455 -16.95 6.27 9.39
CA ARG A 455 -17.07 7.30 8.35
C ARG A 455 -17.60 6.76 7.03
N LYS A 456 -17.16 5.57 6.60
CA LYS A 456 -17.53 5.01 5.28
C LYS A 456 -18.82 4.21 5.33
N VAL A 457 -19.07 3.48 6.41
CA VAL A 457 -20.27 2.64 6.55
C VAL A 457 -21.39 3.39 7.27
N LEU A 458 -21.20 3.72 8.55
CA LEU A 458 -22.30 4.26 9.36
C LEU A 458 -22.72 5.68 8.94
N LYS A 459 -21.76 6.59 8.71
CA LYS A 459 -22.06 7.96 8.27
C LYS A 459 -22.69 8.03 6.88
N SER A 460 -22.40 7.06 6.00
CA SER A 460 -23.02 6.94 4.68
C SER A 460 -24.35 6.18 4.70
N GLU A 461 -24.85 5.83 5.89
CA GLU A 461 -26.08 5.01 6.07
C GLU A 461 -26.00 3.69 5.28
N GLY A 462 -24.80 3.10 5.18
CA GLY A 462 -24.56 1.84 4.48
C GLY A 462 -24.45 1.96 2.96
N LYS A 463 -24.53 3.15 2.38
CA LYS A 463 -24.49 3.34 0.91
C LYS A 463 -23.20 2.78 0.28
N LEU A 464 -22.05 3.09 0.88
CA LEU A 464 -20.76 2.62 0.33
C LEU A 464 -20.58 1.10 0.48
N LEU A 465 -21.07 0.52 1.57
CA LEU A 465 -21.15 -0.93 1.75
C LEU A 465 -22.06 -1.57 0.68
N LYS A 466 -23.18 -0.93 0.38
CA LYS A 466 -24.12 -1.43 -0.63
C LYS A 466 -23.46 -1.56 -2.01
N ASN A 467 -22.64 -0.61 -2.42
CA ASN A 467 -21.92 -0.70 -3.70
C ASN A 467 -21.08 -1.98 -3.79
N MET A 468 -20.40 -2.37 -2.71
CA MET A 468 -19.63 -3.62 -2.68
C MET A 468 -20.55 -4.85 -2.65
N THR A 469 -21.63 -4.82 -1.90
CA THR A 469 -22.57 -5.96 -1.85
C THR A 469 -23.33 -6.13 -3.15
N ASP A 470 -23.59 -5.06 -3.90
CA ASP A 470 -24.19 -5.12 -5.24
C ASP A 470 -23.26 -5.83 -6.25
N LEU A 471 -21.93 -5.57 -6.19
CA LEU A 471 -20.94 -6.32 -6.99
C LEU A 471 -20.95 -7.81 -6.66
N ILE A 472 -21.07 -8.16 -5.38
CA ILE A 472 -21.19 -9.56 -4.94
C ILE A 472 -22.47 -10.19 -5.50
N ASP A 473 -23.61 -9.51 -5.41
CA ASP A 473 -24.89 -10.01 -5.93
C ASP A 473 -24.88 -10.20 -7.45
N GLN A 474 -24.29 -9.24 -8.15
CA GLN A 474 -24.12 -9.34 -9.60
C GLN A 474 -23.27 -10.56 -9.98
N PHE A 475 -22.15 -10.77 -9.32
CA PHE A 475 -21.28 -11.92 -9.56
C PHE A 475 -21.98 -13.25 -9.27
N ILE A 476 -22.70 -13.35 -8.14
CA ILE A 476 -23.48 -14.54 -7.80
C ILE A 476 -24.54 -14.83 -8.86
N SER A 477 -25.29 -13.80 -9.28
CA SER A 477 -26.35 -13.95 -10.29
C SER A 477 -25.80 -14.40 -11.65
N GLN A 478 -24.66 -13.84 -12.08
CA GLN A 478 -24.02 -14.21 -13.36
C GLN A 478 -23.52 -15.64 -13.40
N HIS A 479 -23.09 -16.20 -12.26
CA HIS A 479 -22.45 -17.51 -12.20
C HIS A 479 -23.25 -18.58 -11.46
N GLN A 480 -24.52 -18.32 -11.11
CA GLN A 480 -25.38 -19.23 -10.32
C GLN A 480 -25.56 -20.63 -10.90
N SER A 481 -25.43 -20.80 -12.22
CA SER A 481 -25.52 -22.08 -12.91
C SER A 481 -24.22 -22.89 -12.97
N ASN A 482 -23.11 -22.32 -12.50
CA ASN A 482 -21.79 -22.96 -12.52
C ASN A 482 -21.63 -23.86 -11.28
N GLU A 483 -21.72 -25.17 -11.44
CA GLU A 483 -21.63 -26.13 -10.33
C GLU A 483 -20.25 -26.14 -9.63
N VAL A 484 -19.16 -25.80 -10.33
CA VAL A 484 -17.82 -25.74 -9.75
C VAL A 484 -17.68 -24.52 -8.83
N LEU A 485 -18.33 -23.41 -9.19
CA LEU A 485 -18.33 -22.19 -8.39
C LEU A 485 -19.35 -22.20 -7.26
N LYS A 486 -20.34 -23.07 -7.31
CA LYS A 486 -21.45 -23.11 -6.34
C LYS A 486 -21.01 -23.03 -4.86
N PRO A 487 -20.01 -23.80 -4.38
CA PRO A 487 -19.57 -23.68 -2.97
C PRO A 487 -19.01 -22.30 -2.60
N TYR A 488 -18.39 -21.61 -3.57
CA TYR A 488 -17.87 -20.25 -3.37
C TYR A 488 -19.02 -19.25 -3.33
N LEU A 489 -19.99 -19.37 -4.24
CA LEU A 489 -21.14 -18.47 -4.36
C LEU A 489 -22.07 -18.56 -3.13
N GLU A 490 -22.38 -19.78 -2.67
CA GLU A 490 -23.20 -20.02 -1.49
C GLU A 490 -22.54 -19.39 -0.23
N LYS A 491 -21.24 -19.64 -0.05
CA LYS A 491 -20.51 -19.08 1.11
C LYS A 491 -20.40 -17.56 1.04
N LEU A 492 -20.21 -17.00 -0.15
CA LEU A 492 -20.15 -15.55 -0.35
C LEU A 492 -21.52 -14.90 -0.07
N ALA A 493 -22.62 -15.53 -0.47
CA ALA A 493 -23.97 -15.07 -0.15
C ALA A 493 -24.25 -15.07 1.36
N GLU A 494 -23.87 -16.16 2.06
CA GLU A 494 -23.96 -16.28 3.52
C GLU A 494 -23.20 -15.14 4.23
N LEU A 495 -21.93 -14.95 3.86
CA LEU A 495 -21.07 -13.91 4.46
C LEU A 495 -21.57 -12.50 4.19
N LYS A 496 -22.10 -12.23 2.99
CA LYS A 496 -22.74 -10.95 2.68
C LYS A 496 -23.92 -10.67 3.62
N GLN A 497 -24.79 -11.64 3.83
CA GLN A 497 -25.93 -11.47 4.74
C GLN A 497 -25.48 -11.25 6.19
N GLN A 498 -24.46 -11.99 6.63
CA GLN A 498 -23.87 -11.78 7.97
C GLN A 498 -23.26 -10.39 8.10
N TRP A 499 -22.55 -9.91 7.06
CA TRP A 499 -21.97 -8.56 7.03
C TRP A 499 -23.03 -7.46 7.22
N LEU A 500 -24.13 -7.55 6.48
CA LEU A 500 -25.25 -6.62 6.61
C LEU A 500 -25.91 -6.70 8.01
N SER A 501 -26.04 -7.89 8.56
CA SER A 501 -26.59 -8.11 9.91
C SER A 501 -25.70 -7.50 10.99
N LEU A 502 -24.39 -7.74 10.94
CA LEU A 502 -23.40 -7.15 11.87
C LEU A 502 -23.40 -5.62 11.79
N THR A 503 -23.44 -5.07 10.57
CA THR A 503 -23.53 -3.61 10.36
C THR A 503 -24.75 -3.01 11.02
N LYS A 504 -25.91 -3.65 10.84
CA LYS A 504 -27.16 -3.23 11.47
C LYS A 504 -27.10 -3.33 13.00
N SER A 505 -26.56 -4.43 13.52
CA SER A 505 -26.40 -4.65 14.97
C SER A 505 -25.55 -3.55 15.61
N ILE A 506 -24.37 -3.24 15.02
CA ILE A 506 -23.50 -2.16 15.50
C ILE A 506 -24.24 -0.81 15.46
N ALA A 507 -24.92 -0.49 14.35
CA ALA A 507 -25.65 0.76 14.22
C ALA A 507 -26.75 0.94 15.28
N GLU A 508 -27.46 -0.14 15.64
CA GLU A 508 -28.48 -0.10 16.69
C GLU A 508 -27.86 0.06 18.09
N LYS A 509 -26.81 -0.72 18.43
CA LYS A 509 -26.11 -0.60 19.71
C LYS A 509 -25.49 0.80 19.89
N ALA A 510 -24.91 1.35 18.84
CA ALA A 510 -24.26 2.66 18.85
C ALA A 510 -25.22 3.85 19.13
N LYS A 511 -26.53 3.67 18.94
CA LYS A 511 -27.53 4.67 19.35
C LYS A 511 -27.59 4.87 20.86
N HIS A 512 -27.27 3.85 21.63
CA HIS A 512 -27.30 3.84 23.09
C HIS A 512 -25.90 4.00 23.69
N ASN A 513 -24.87 3.43 23.05
CA ASN A 513 -23.49 3.51 23.49
C ASN A 513 -22.56 3.74 22.27
N PRO A 514 -22.05 4.96 22.05
CA PRO A 514 -21.14 5.25 20.93
C PRO A 514 -19.82 4.43 20.93
N GLU A 515 -19.39 3.92 22.11
CA GLU A 515 -18.17 3.11 22.23
C GLU A 515 -18.29 1.76 21.48
N GLU A 516 -19.49 1.30 21.17
CA GLU A 516 -19.74 0.12 20.36
C GLU A 516 -19.07 0.21 18.97
N ILE A 517 -18.96 1.43 18.41
CA ILE A 517 -18.30 1.67 17.13
C ILE A 517 -16.79 1.38 17.26
N GLY A 518 -16.17 1.92 18.31
CA GLY A 518 -14.75 1.73 18.59
C GLY A 518 -14.42 0.27 18.87
N ALA A 519 -15.17 -0.37 19.76
CA ALA A 519 -14.98 -1.74 20.18
C ALA A 519 -15.12 -2.74 19.02
N ALA A 520 -16.05 -2.53 18.10
CA ALA A 520 -16.27 -3.40 16.95
C ALA A 520 -15.32 -3.12 15.75
N SER A 521 -14.70 -1.95 15.67
CA SER A 521 -14.13 -1.42 14.42
C SER A 521 -13.06 -2.31 13.80
N VAL A 522 -12.13 -2.84 14.59
CA VAL A 522 -11.01 -3.67 14.10
C VAL A 522 -11.53 -5.02 13.61
N ASP A 523 -12.37 -5.69 14.38
CA ASP A 523 -12.97 -6.97 13.99
C ASP A 523 -13.89 -6.80 12.76
N TYR A 524 -14.61 -5.68 12.66
CA TYR A 524 -15.42 -5.33 11.50
C TYR A 524 -14.56 -5.13 10.25
N LEU A 525 -13.41 -4.48 10.36
CA LEU A 525 -12.46 -4.33 9.26
C LEU A 525 -11.94 -5.70 8.80
N TYR A 526 -11.51 -6.57 9.71
CA TYR A 526 -11.06 -7.92 9.36
C TYR A 526 -12.18 -8.75 8.73
N PHE A 527 -13.38 -8.75 9.29
CA PHE A 527 -14.52 -9.42 8.69
C PHE A 527 -14.76 -8.95 7.26
N SER A 528 -14.85 -7.63 7.06
CA SER A 528 -15.03 -7.00 5.75
C SER A 528 -13.93 -7.40 4.76
N SER A 529 -12.68 -7.43 5.22
CA SER A 529 -11.53 -7.79 4.40
C SER A 529 -11.59 -9.24 3.91
N TYR A 530 -11.95 -10.17 4.78
CA TYR A 530 -12.15 -11.57 4.39
C TYR A 530 -13.29 -11.75 3.39
N VAL A 531 -14.37 -10.97 3.51
CA VAL A 531 -15.48 -11.01 2.52
C VAL A 531 -15.03 -10.47 1.17
N VAL A 532 -14.30 -9.35 1.14
CA VAL A 532 -13.72 -8.79 -0.09
C VAL A 532 -12.75 -9.78 -0.74
N PHE A 533 -11.87 -10.40 0.04
CA PHE A 533 -10.96 -11.44 -0.46
C PHE A 533 -11.72 -12.67 -0.99
N ALA A 534 -12.80 -13.08 -0.32
CA ALA A 534 -13.64 -14.18 -0.82
C ALA A 534 -14.23 -13.85 -2.19
N TYR A 535 -14.72 -12.63 -2.38
CA TYR A 535 -15.20 -12.16 -3.69
C TYR A 535 -14.10 -12.22 -4.77
N LEU A 536 -12.91 -11.72 -4.47
CA LEU A 536 -11.79 -11.73 -5.42
C LEU A 536 -11.29 -13.14 -5.72
N TRP A 537 -11.21 -14.01 -4.71
CA TRP A 537 -10.85 -15.41 -4.91
C TRP A 537 -11.90 -16.18 -5.72
N ALA A 538 -13.20 -15.88 -5.56
CA ALA A 538 -14.25 -16.46 -6.39
C ALA A 538 -14.11 -16.05 -7.86
N ARG A 539 -13.78 -14.77 -8.12
CA ARG A 539 -13.49 -14.27 -9.48
C ARG A 539 -12.26 -14.95 -10.10
N MET A 540 -11.16 -15.07 -9.34
CA MET A 540 -9.97 -15.79 -9.82
C MET A 540 -10.24 -17.27 -10.08
N ALA A 541 -11.07 -17.91 -9.24
CA ALA A 541 -11.47 -19.29 -9.44
C ALA A 541 -12.35 -19.47 -10.69
N GLN A 542 -13.25 -18.53 -10.95
CA GLN A 542 -14.08 -18.52 -12.17
C GLN A 542 -13.20 -18.46 -13.42
N VAL A 543 -12.27 -17.51 -13.50
CA VAL A 543 -11.35 -17.39 -14.65
C VAL A 543 -10.50 -18.65 -14.82
N ALA A 544 -9.94 -19.17 -13.72
CA ALA A 544 -9.11 -20.37 -13.77
C ALA A 544 -9.91 -21.61 -14.25
N HIS A 545 -11.17 -21.74 -13.83
CA HIS A 545 -12.05 -22.81 -14.28
C HIS A 545 -12.35 -22.72 -15.78
N GLU A 546 -12.75 -21.55 -16.28
CA GLU A 546 -13.04 -21.33 -17.70
C GLU A 546 -11.82 -21.62 -18.60
N LYS A 547 -10.62 -21.24 -18.16
CA LYS A 547 -9.37 -21.55 -18.87
C LYS A 547 -9.09 -23.04 -18.94
N LEU A 548 -9.37 -23.78 -17.86
CA LEU A 548 -9.22 -25.24 -17.85
C LEU A 548 -10.23 -25.91 -18.75
N GLU A 549 -11.49 -25.46 -18.79
CA GLU A 549 -12.52 -25.99 -19.67
C GLU A 549 -12.23 -25.72 -21.15
N SER A 550 -11.68 -24.55 -21.48
CA SER A 550 -11.31 -24.19 -22.86
C SER A 550 -10.05 -24.89 -23.39
N GLY A 551 -9.33 -25.62 -22.54
CA GLY A 551 -8.13 -26.37 -22.94
C GLY A 551 -6.89 -25.47 -23.03
N THR A 552 -6.25 -25.23 -21.88
CA THR A 552 -5.04 -24.42 -21.77
C THR A 552 -3.75 -25.28 -21.74
N GLN A 553 -2.64 -24.74 -22.23
CA GLN A 553 -1.32 -25.35 -22.05
C GLN A 553 -0.74 -25.14 -20.64
N GLU A 554 -1.30 -24.18 -19.87
CA GLU A 554 -0.86 -23.82 -18.51
C GLU A 554 -1.74 -24.48 -17.42
N GLU A 555 -2.16 -25.70 -17.65
CA GLU A 555 -3.10 -26.42 -16.76
C GLU A 555 -2.65 -26.43 -15.28
N ALA A 556 -1.35 -26.58 -15.04
CA ALA A 556 -0.77 -26.58 -13.68
C ALA A 556 -0.97 -25.25 -12.96
N PHE A 557 -0.86 -24.12 -13.65
CA PHE A 557 -1.06 -22.79 -13.11
C PHE A 557 -2.52 -22.59 -12.65
N TYR A 558 -3.47 -22.87 -13.51
CA TYR A 558 -4.90 -22.68 -13.18
C TYR A 558 -5.40 -23.68 -12.14
N LYS A 559 -4.92 -24.92 -12.14
CA LYS A 559 -5.16 -25.87 -11.04
C LYS A 559 -4.63 -25.37 -9.71
N ALA A 560 -3.46 -24.73 -9.69
CA ALA A 560 -2.90 -24.12 -8.49
C ALA A 560 -3.79 -22.96 -7.99
N LYS A 561 -4.35 -22.13 -8.89
CA LYS A 561 -5.32 -21.08 -8.52
C LYS A 561 -6.56 -21.65 -7.84
N LEU A 562 -7.19 -22.66 -8.43
CA LEU A 562 -8.35 -23.32 -7.83
C LEU A 562 -8.02 -23.94 -6.46
N THR A 563 -6.85 -24.57 -6.34
CA THR A 563 -6.40 -25.14 -5.06
C THR A 563 -6.18 -24.08 -3.99
N THR A 564 -5.62 -22.93 -4.37
CA THR A 564 -5.39 -21.81 -3.42
C THR A 564 -6.73 -21.17 -3.03
N ALA A 565 -7.66 -20.97 -3.97
CA ALA A 565 -9.01 -20.51 -3.67
C ALA A 565 -9.73 -21.46 -2.70
N LYS A 566 -9.65 -22.77 -2.93
CA LYS A 566 -10.20 -23.79 -2.03
C LYS A 566 -9.57 -23.70 -0.63
N PHE A 567 -8.25 -23.55 -0.53
CA PHE A 567 -7.55 -23.37 0.76
C PHE A 567 -8.04 -22.11 1.48
N PHE A 568 -8.14 -20.97 0.78
CA PHE A 568 -8.65 -19.73 1.36
C PHE A 568 -10.04 -19.93 1.96
N TYR A 569 -10.99 -20.50 1.19
CA TYR A 569 -12.35 -20.72 1.64
C TYR A 569 -12.49 -21.73 2.77
N GLN A 570 -11.69 -22.80 2.77
CA GLN A 570 -11.79 -23.89 3.75
C GLN A 570 -10.92 -23.70 4.99
N LYS A 571 -9.95 -22.79 4.99
CA LYS A 571 -9.02 -22.60 6.13
C LYS A 571 -9.01 -21.17 6.64
N LEU A 572 -8.82 -20.18 5.76
CA LEU A 572 -8.65 -18.80 6.21
C LEU A 572 -9.99 -18.09 6.46
N LEU A 573 -11.00 -18.37 5.64
CA LEU A 573 -12.28 -17.71 5.71
C LEU A 573 -13.06 -18.01 7.01
N HIS A 574 -12.74 -19.10 7.70
CA HIS A 574 -13.31 -19.40 9.02
C HIS A 574 -12.96 -18.38 10.12
N ARG A 575 -11.92 -17.56 9.89
CA ARG A 575 -11.57 -16.46 10.80
C ARG A 575 -12.70 -15.44 10.93
N THR A 576 -13.55 -15.30 9.92
CA THR A 576 -14.76 -14.45 9.97
C THR A 576 -15.67 -14.80 11.15
N GLN A 577 -15.74 -16.06 11.57
CA GLN A 577 -16.58 -16.50 12.71
C GLN A 577 -16.09 -15.89 14.03
N SER A 578 -14.77 -15.85 14.25
CA SER A 578 -14.19 -15.21 15.43
C SER A 578 -14.45 -13.71 15.45
N HIS A 579 -14.21 -13.05 14.31
CA HIS A 579 -14.47 -11.61 14.19
C HIS A 579 -15.94 -11.26 14.40
N ALA A 580 -16.86 -12.05 13.85
CA ALA A 580 -18.29 -11.85 14.05
C ALA A 580 -18.69 -11.99 15.52
N ALA A 581 -18.19 -13.03 16.20
CA ALA A 581 -18.45 -13.24 17.62
C ALA A 581 -17.90 -12.09 18.48
N SER A 582 -16.69 -11.58 18.19
CA SER A 582 -16.12 -10.42 18.87
C SER A 582 -16.97 -9.16 18.67
N ILE A 583 -17.46 -8.90 17.45
CA ILE A 583 -18.36 -7.76 17.16
C ILE A 583 -19.65 -7.87 17.98
N GLU A 584 -20.23 -9.06 18.04
CA GLU A 584 -21.49 -9.28 18.75
C GLU A 584 -21.35 -9.15 20.27
N SER A 585 -20.17 -9.38 20.83
CA SER A 585 -19.91 -9.27 22.29
C SER A 585 -20.09 -7.83 22.81
N GLY A 586 -19.95 -6.82 21.96
CA GLY A 586 -20.16 -5.42 22.32
C GLY A 586 -18.97 -4.77 23.04
N ALA A 587 -19.20 -3.55 23.55
CA ALA A 587 -18.16 -2.69 24.12
C ALA A 587 -17.85 -2.99 25.60
N ASP A 588 -18.77 -3.58 26.35
CA ASP A 588 -18.67 -3.71 27.81
C ASP A 588 -17.37 -4.41 28.25
N ALA A 589 -17.05 -5.55 27.65
CA ALA A 589 -15.85 -6.32 27.96
C ALA A 589 -14.52 -5.56 27.73
N VAL A 590 -14.56 -4.52 26.89
CA VAL A 590 -13.39 -3.67 26.58
C VAL A 590 -13.33 -2.45 27.49
N MET A 591 -14.49 -1.88 27.86
CA MET A 591 -14.60 -0.58 28.53
C MET A 591 -14.87 -0.67 30.03
N GLU A 592 -15.20 -1.86 30.55
CA GLU A 592 -15.59 -2.05 31.96
C GLU A 592 -14.40 -1.87 32.91
N LEU A 593 -13.17 -2.20 32.49
CA LEU A 593 -12.00 -2.09 33.35
C LEU A 593 -11.62 -0.62 33.59
N ASP A 594 -11.60 -0.21 34.86
CA ASP A 594 -11.15 1.12 35.26
C ASP A 594 -9.69 1.35 34.88
N GLN A 595 -9.33 2.60 34.51
CA GLN A 595 -7.98 2.95 34.07
C GLN A 595 -6.90 2.61 35.11
N ASP A 596 -7.20 2.83 36.39
CA ASP A 596 -6.29 2.55 37.50
C ASP A 596 -6.10 1.04 37.73
N ALA A 597 -6.99 0.20 37.21
CA ALA A 597 -6.93 -1.25 37.33
C ALA A 597 -6.12 -1.96 36.22
N PHE A 598 -5.58 -1.24 35.25
CA PHE A 598 -4.71 -1.84 34.21
C PHE A 598 -3.32 -2.23 34.71
N ALA A 599 -2.88 -1.69 35.84
CA ALA A 599 -1.58 -2.02 36.42
C ALA A 599 -1.72 -2.30 37.92
N PHE A 600 -1.23 -3.44 38.39
CA PHE A 600 -1.14 -3.84 39.78
C PHE A 600 0.31 -4.13 40.18
#